data_2e8c2446fcfcaac6596a7df39b49a352
#
_entry.id   2e8c2446fcfcaac6596a7df39b49a352
#
_cell.length_a   1.000
_cell.length_b   1.000
_cell.length_c   1.000
_cell.angle_alpha   90.00
_cell.angle_beta   90.00
_cell.angle_gamma   90.00
#
_symmetry.space_group_name_H-M   'P 1'
#
loop_
_entity.id
_entity.type
_entity.pdbx_description
1 polymer ?
#
loop_
_entity_poly.entity_id
_entity_poly.type
_entity_poly.pdbx_seq_one_letter_code
_entity_poly.pdbx_strand_id
1 'polypeptide(L)'
;MREDPPFEKARQRAFRLLARRAQSKKELKDKLVDRGFERVVVDRVVKMFAENGYLNDETFARDWARHHARNRHYGNRRIETSVADKGIAKEFIARAIA
;
A
#
# COMPACT_ATOMS: atom_id res chain seq x y z
N MET A 1 -25.95 -3.95 9.70
CA MET A 1 -25.51 -2.74 10.41
C MET A 1 -24.92 -1.74 9.42
N ARG A 2 -25.36 -0.52 9.49
CA ARG A 2 -24.81 0.53 8.62
C ARG A 2 -23.48 1.02 9.17
N GLU A 3 -22.51 1.12 8.30
CA GLU A 3 -21.27 1.79 8.61
C GLU A 3 -21.47 3.29 8.54
N ASP A 4 -20.71 4.05 9.32
CA ASP A 4 -20.82 5.49 9.32
C ASP A 4 -20.38 6.11 7.98
N PRO A 5 -20.95 7.26 7.58
CA PRO A 5 -20.64 7.89 6.31
C PRO A 5 -19.15 8.17 6.08
N PRO A 6 -18.37 8.67 7.05
CA PRO A 6 -16.94 8.86 6.84
C PRO A 6 -16.19 7.58 6.50
N PHE A 7 -16.51 6.49 7.19
CA PHE A 7 -15.90 5.19 6.90
C PHE A 7 -16.25 4.72 5.49
N GLU A 8 -17.52 4.81 5.12
CA GLU A 8 -17.98 4.38 3.80
C GLU A 8 -17.32 5.19 2.68
N LYS A 9 -17.19 6.49 2.86
CA LYS A 9 -16.53 7.36 1.88
C LYS A 9 -15.06 7.01 1.74
N ALA A 10 -14.38 6.78 2.86
CA ALA A 10 -12.97 6.40 2.85
C ALA A 10 -12.77 5.04 2.17
N ARG A 11 -13.65 4.09 2.47
CA ARG A 11 -13.61 2.75 1.86
C ARG A 11 -13.78 2.84 0.33
N GLN A 12 -14.74 3.61 -0.14
CA GLN A 12 -14.94 3.80 -1.58
C GLN A 12 -13.73 4.44 -2.23
N ARG A 13 -13.15 5.45 -1.58
CA ARG A 13 -11.95 6.09 -2.10
C ARG A 13 -10.78 5.12 -2.18
N ALA A 14 -10.63 4.29 -1.16
CA ALA A 14 -9.57 3.28 -1.13
C ALA A 14 -9.71 2.30 -2.30
N PHE A 15 -10.92 1.82 -2.57
CA PHE A 15 -11.15 0.95 -3.72
C PHE A 15 -10.78 1.62 -5.04
N ARG A 16 -11.10 2.90 -5.20
CA ARG A 16 -10.74 3.64 -6.40
C ARG A 16 -9.23 3.74 -6.57
N LEU A 17 -8.52 4.00 -5.48
CA LEU A 17 -7.06 4.08 -5.52
C LEU A 17 -6.43 2.75 -5.91
N LEU A 18 -6.93 1.64 -5.33
CA LEU A 18 -6.44 0.31 -5.65
C LEU A 18 -6.80 -0.12 -7.07
N ALA A 19 -7.93 0.35 -7.59
CA ALA A 19 -8.32 0.05 -8.97
C ALA A 19 -7.36 0.66 -9.99
N ARG A 20 -6.70 1.75 -9.62
CA ARG A 20 -5.73 2.42 -10.50
C ARG A 20 -4.37 1.72 -10.48
N ARG A 21 -3.90 1.32 -9.32
CA ARG A 21 -2.68 0.54 -9.14
C ARG A 21 -2.59 -0.02 -7.73
N ALA A 22 -1.74 -1.03 -7.56
CA ALA A 22 -1.46 -1.58 -6.24
C ALA A 22 -0.88 -0.48 -5.33
N GLN A 23 -1.22 -0.54 -4.05
CA GLN A 23 -0.79 0.40 -3.03
C GLN A 23 -0.14 -0.36 -1.88
N SER A 24 0.89 0.23 -1.27
CA SER A 24 1.35 -0.25 0.04
C SER A 24 0.39 0.28 1.11
N LYS A 25 0.44 -0.32 2.30
CA LYS A 25 -0.38 0.17 3.42
C LYS A 25 -0.13 1.64 3.70
N LYS A 26 1.15 2.03 3.73
CA LYS A 26 1.55 3.42 3.99
C LYS A 26 1.03 4.36 2.91
N GLU A 27 1.15 3.96 1.64
CA GLU A 27 0.67 4.78 0.54
C GLU A 27 -0.82 5.03 0.63
N LEU A 28 -1.60 3.99 0.90
CA LEU A 28 -3.04 4.13 1.03
C LEU A 28 -3.40 5.02 2.21
N LYS A 29 -2.76 4.78 3.35
CA LYS A 29 -2.98 5.60 4.55
C LYS A 29 -2.70 7.07 4.28
N ASP A 30 -1.54 7.37 3.70
CA ASP A 30 -1.14 8.75 3.43
C ASP A 30 -2.11 9.44 2.47
N LYS A 31 -2.54 8.75 1.43
CA LYS A 31 -3.47 9.31 0.45
C LYS A 31 -4.84 9.59 1.06
N LEU A 32 -5.33 8.73 1.95
CA LEU A 32 -6.61 8.96 2.61
C LEU A 32 -6.52 10.11 3.62
N VAL A 33 -5.42 10.18 4.37
CA VAL A 33 -5.18 11.31 5.29
C VAL A 33 -5.11 12.62 4.52
N ASP A 34 -4.41 12.64 3.39
CA ASP A 34 -4.29 13.83 2.55
C ASP A 34 -5.65 14.28 1.99
N ARG A 35 -6.59 13.36 1.84
CA ARG A 35 -7.96 13.69 1.41
C ARG A 35 -8.83 14.25 2.52
N GLY A 36 -8.31 14.32 3.75
CA GLY A 36 -9.02 14.90 4.87
C GLY A 36 -9.76 13.91 5.75
N PHE A 37 -9.61 12.61 5.52
CA PHE A 37 -10.22 11.61 6.40
C PHE A 37 -9.47 11.55 7.73
N GLU A 38 -10.22 11.38 8.82
CA GLU A 38 -9.62 11.25 10.13
C GLU A 38 -8.81 9.96 10.25
N ARG A 39 -7.72 10.02 11.01
CA ARG A 39 -6.83 8.86 11.17
C ARG A 39 -7.52 7.61 11.68
N VAL A 40 -8.46 7.77 12.62
CA VAL A 40 -9.22 6.64 13.15
C VAL A 40 -9.97 5.93 12.03
N VAL A 41 -10.60 6.70 11.15
CA VAL A 41 -11.32 6.15 10.00
C VAL A 41 -10.36 5.49 9.02
N VAL A 42 -9.24 6.16 8.72
CA VAL A 42 -8.22 5.63 7.82
C VAL A 42 -7.65 4.31 8.34
N ASP A 43 -7.33 4.24 9.62
CA ASP A 43 -6.77 3.02 10.22
C ASP A 43 -7.75 1.86 10.14
N ARG A 44 -9.05 2.10 10.31
CA ARG A 44 -10.08 1.07 10.16
C ARG A 44 -10.16 0.55 8.72
N VAL A 45 -10.09 1.44 7.74
CA VAL A 45 -10.11 1.06 6.33
C VAL A 45 -8.87 0.25 5.96
N VAL A 46 -7.69 0.72 6.36
CA VAL A 46 -6.43 0.03 6.07
C VAL A 46 -6.43 -1.35 6.69
N LYS A 47 -6.86 -1.47 7.94
CA LYS A 47 -6.95 -2.76 8.64
C LYS A 47 -7.88 -3.72 7.91
N MET A 48 -9.07 -3.25 7.54
CA MET A 48 -10.04 -4.08 6.84
C MET A 48 -9.49 -4.56 5.49
N PHE A 49 -8.85 -3.66 4.75
CA PHE A 49 -8.29 -4.01 3.45
C PHE A 49 -7.14 -5.00 3.55
N ALA A 50 -6.32 -4.87 4.60
CA ALA A 50 -5.25 -5.85 4.85
C ALA A 50 -5.82 -7.22 5.21
N GLU A 51 -6.83 -7.26 6.06
CA GLU A 51 -7.47 -8.51 6.47
C GLU A 51 -8.16 -9.22 5.31
N ASN A 52 -8.70 -8.47 4.35
CA ASN A 52 -9.39 -9.03 3.19
C ASN A 52 -8.46 -9.27 1.99
N GLY A 53 -7.16 -9.03 2.14
CA GLY A 53 -6.20 -9.30 1.08
C GLY A 53 -6.06 -8.23 0.01
N TYR A 54 -6.75 -7.10 0.14
CA TYR A 54 -6.62 -5.99 -0.80
C TYR A 54 -5.31 -5.23 -0.65
N LEU A 55 -4.70 -5.32 0.53
CA LEU A 55 -3.39 -4.76 0.82
C LEU A 55 -2.46 -5.89 1.28
N ASN A 56 -1.31 -6.02 0.63
CA ASN A 56 -0.32 -7.02 1.01
C ASN A 56 1.06 -6.47 0.67
N ASP A 57 1.75 -5.98 1.69
CA ASP A 57 3.05 -5.35 1.50
C ASP A 57 4.12 -6.31 0.98
N GLU A 58 4.04 -7.59 1.33
CA GLU A 58 4.98 -8.59 0.83
C GLU A 58 4.82 -8.76 -0.67
N THR A 59 3.60 -8.92 -1.14
CA THR A 59 3.30 -9.03 -2.58
C THR A 59 3.67 -7.73 -3.30
N PHE A 60 3.34 -6.59 -2.70
CA PHE A 60 3.69 -5.29 -3.26
C PHE A 60 5.19 -5.16 -3.48
N ALA A 61 5.98 -5.50 -2.47
CA ALA A 61 7.44 -5.41 -2.54
C ALA A 61 7.99 -6.32 -3.64
N ARG A 62 7.50 -7.54 -3.74
CA ARG A 62 7.94 -8.50 -4.74
C ARG A 62 7.63 -8.02 -6.16
N ASP A 63 6.41 -7.53 -6.37
CA ASP A 63 5.99 -7.05 -7.69
C ASP A 63 6.74 -5.78 -8.08
N TRP A 64 6.94 -4.87 -7.14
CA TRP A 64 7.71 -3.65 -7.35
C TRP A 64 9.14 -3.96 -7.74
N ALA A 65 9.80 -4.85 -6.99
CA ALA A 65 11.19 -5.24 -7.25
C ALA A 65 11.31 -5.87 -8.64
N ARG A 66 10.40 -6.77 -8.97
CA ARG A 66 10.41 -7.45 -10.28
C ARG A 66 10.22 -6.46 -11.42
N HIS A 67 9.25 -5.55 -11.27
CA HIS A 67 8.97 -4.55 -12.30
C HIS A 67 10.18 -3.65 -12.56
N HIS A 68 10.78 -3.12 -11.49
CA HIS A 68 11.88 -2.18 -11.62
C HIS A 68 13.19 -2.84 -12.07
N ALA A 69 13.40 -4.09 -11.69
CA ALA A 69 14.57 -4.83 -12.16
C ALA A 69 14.48 -5.09 -13.66
N ARG A 70 13.30 -5.44 -14.17
CA ARG A 70 13.10 -5.78 -15.58
C ARG A 70 13.00 -4.56 -16.48
N ASN A 71 12.18 -3.59 -16.08
CA ASN A 71 11.77 -2.52 -16.98
C ASN A 71 12.59 -1.25 -16.83
N ARG A 72 13.16 -1.02 -15.65
CA ARG A 72 13.95 0.18 -15.37
C ARG A 72 15.42 -0.11 -15.08
N HIS A 73 15.79 -1.37 -15.06
CA HIS A 73 17.15 -1.80 -14.81
C HIS A 73 17.75 -1.28 -13.49
N TYR A 74 16.91 -1.19 -12.46
CA TYR A 74 17.37 -0.78 -11.15
C TYR A 74 18.23 -1.88 -10.53
N GLY A 75 19.37 -1.52 -9.94
CA GLY A 75 20.14 -2.43 -9.09
C GLY A 75 19.41 -2.67 -7.76
N ASN A 76 19.81 -3.70 -7.04
CA ASN A 76 19.18 -4.11 -5.78
C ASN A 76 19.10 -2.97 -4.76
N ARG A 77 20.17 -2.19 -4.64
CA ARG A 77 20.22 -1.10 -3.67
C ARG A 77 19.15 -0.02 -3.97
N ARG A 78 18.96 0.30 -5.25
CA ARG A 78 17.97 1.29 -5.65
C ARG A 78 16.55 0.77 -5.45
N ILE A 79 16.33 -0.51 -5.73
CA ILE A 79 15.04 -1.17 -5.47
C ILE A 79 14.76 -1.15 -3.97
N GLU A 80 15.74 -1.53 -3.16
CA GLU A 80 15.62 -1.55 -1.70
C GLU A 80 15.21 -0.18 -1.16
N THR A 81 15.88 0.87 -1.60
CA THR A 81 15.57 2.24 -1.18
C THR A 81 14.15 2.65 -1.62
N SER A 82 13.78 2.38 -2.85
CA SER A 82 12.47 2.78 -3.36
C SER A 82 11.33 2.04 -2.67
N VAL A 83 11.52 0.77 -2.33
CA VAL A 83 10.51 -0.01 -1.61
C VAL A 83 10.42 0.46 -0.15
N ALA A 84 11.56 0.77 0.46
CA ALA A 84 11.59 1.30 1.83
C ALA A 84 10.81 2.62 1.92
N ASP A 85 10.90 3.47 0.91
CA ASP A 85 10.16 4.74 0.86
C ASP A 85 8.64 4.53 0.82
N LYS A 86 8.19 3.35 0.42
CA LYS A 86 6.78 2.98 0.45
C LYS A 86 6.32 2.46 1.81
N GLY A 87 7.19 2.48 2.80
CA GLY A 87 6.87 2.03 4.16
C GLY A 87 6.85 0.52 4.32
N ILE A 88 7.52 -0.22 3.46
CA ILE A 88 7.53 -1.69 3.51
C ILE A 88 8.54 -2.16 4.56
N ALA A 89 8.18 -3.18 5.32
CA ALA A 89 9.05 -3.76 6.35
C ALA A 89 10.30 -4.38 5.72
N LYS A 90 11.43 -4.28 6.41
CA LYS A 90 12.73 -4.76 5.93
C LYS A 90 12.71 -6.22 5.52
N GLU A 91 12.02 -7.07 6.26
CA GLU A 91 11.95 -8.49 5.94
C GLU A 91 11.27 -8.76 4.60
N PHE A 92 10.27 -7.99 4.24
CA PHE A 92 9.61 -8.14 2.95
C PHE A 92 10.50 -7.64 1.82
N ILE A 93 11.26 -6.58 2.07
CA ILE A 93 12.22 -6.07 1.10
C ILE A 93 13.31 -7.11 0.84
N ALA A 94 13.86 -7.68 1.90
CA ALA A 94 14.90 -8.69 1.79
C ALA A 94 14.43 -9.90 0.97
N ARG A 95 13.21 -10.36 1.20
CA ARG A 95 12.65 -11.48 0.43
C ARG A 95 12.42 -11.11 -1.03
N ALA A 96 12.05 -9.88 -1.30
CA ALA A 96 11.73 -9.43 -2.66
C ALA A 96 12.96 -9.37 -3.56
N ILE A 97 14.12 -9.05 -3.00
CA ILE A 97 15.36 -8.90 -3.77
C ILE A 97 16.32 -10.10 -3.64
N ALA A 98 15.95 -11.07 -2.83
CA ALA A 98 16.77 -12.28 -2.63
C ALA A 98 16.82 -13.16 -3.89
#